data_a5bedc76673fc1abcd7f84707a0017c1
#
_entry.id   a5bedc76673fc1abcd7f84707a0017c1
#
_cell.length_a   1.000
_cell.length_b   1.000
_cell.length_c   1.000
_cell.angle_alpha   90.00
_cell.angle_beta   90.00
_cell.angle_gamma   90.00
#
_symmetry.space_group_name_H-M   'P 1'
#
loop_
_entity.id
_entity.type
_entity.pdbx_description
1 polymer ?
#
loop_
_entity_poly.entity_id
_entity_poly.type
_entity_poly.pdbx_seq_one_letter_code
_entity_poly.pdbx_strand_id
1 'polypeptide(L)'
;MRTKIATLALGIFCLMALPAETSAQGAIEVIVNDKAITSFDISQRAKLIRLTQRKSNAVSRREAEQELIDEALQLAEAERIGVSVSDAEVNNAFANIARGVKLTPANLSKALRQNGVNPQTLRDRLKAQLAWSQTVRRRFQAQVDVNENDIIAALREMEDEDKNTSVEYDLRQVIVVVPKSSSNSFRNQRLRDSNAIRANFNSCEAAGAVLGQYKEVVMRPVGRRLETELPGVMREALAKLEPGNLTKPEQTERGYEMLALCGKREIASDMAARTEIENNLRAKEGEQMSRRYLMTLRRTATIVER
;
A
#
# COMPACT_ATOMS: atom_id res chain seq x y z
N MET A 1 -54.73 -80.30 -2.30
CA MET A 1 -55.26 -78.94 -2.42
C MET A 1 -54.55 -78.08 -1.41
N ARG A 2 -53.63 -77.26 -1.83
CA ARG A 2 -52.83 -76.35 -0.93
C ARG A 2 -52.72 -75.01 -1.66
N THR A 3 -53.45 -74.04 -1.17
CA THR A 3 -53.45 -72.65 -1.58
C THR A 3 -52.23 -71.94 -1.07
N LYS A 4 -51.42 -71.31 -1.90
CA LYS A 4 -50.28 -70.46 -1.56
C LYS A 4 -50.74 -69.01 -1.62
N ILE A 5 -50.69 -68.34 -0.46
CA ILE A 5 -50.93 -66.91 -0.32
C ILE A 5 -49.60 -66.22 -0.61
N ALA A 6 -49.57 -65.33 -1.62
CA ALA A 6 -48.46 -64.47 -1.94
C ALA A 6 -48.63 -63.14 -1.22
N THR A 7 -47.77 -62.83 -0.30
CA THR A 7 -47.68 -61.53 0.40
C THR A 7 -46.87 -60.55 -0.41
N LEU A 8 -47.53 -59.47 -0.84
CA LEU A 8 -46.95 -58.35 -1.58
C LEU A 8 -46.38 -57.35 -0.57
N ALA A 9 -45.04 -57.26 -0.43
CA ALA A 9 -44.39 -56.29 0.41
C ALA A 9 -44.23 -54.94 -0.34
N LEU A 10 -45.02 -53.95 0.06
CA LEU A 10 -44.96 -52.56 -0.43
C LEU A 10 -43.84 -51.82 0.27
N GLY A 11 -42.68 -51.67 -0.39
CA GLY A 11 -41.55 -50.90 0.09
C GLY A 11 -41.81 -49.39 -0.02
N ILE A 12 -42.03 -48.72 1.09
CA ILE A 12 -42.06 -47.24 1.14
C ILE A 12 -40.65 -46.72 1.04
N PHE A 13 -40.28 -46.19 -0.12
CA PHE A 13 -39.01 -45.50 -0.38
C PHE A 13 -39.14 -44.05 0.14
N CYS A 14 -38.71 -43.85 1.41
CA CYS A 14 -38.67 -42.52 2.03
C CYS A 14 -37.53 -41.71 1.37
N LEU A 15 -37.86 -40.84 0.39
CA LEU A 15 -36.92 -39.86 -0.14
C LEU A 15 -36.55 -38.88 0.99
N MET A 16 -35.38 -39.08 1.59
CA MET A 16 -34.78 -38.04 2.46
C MET A 16 -34.34 -36.88 1.54
N ALA A 17 -35.19 -35.86 1.48
CA ALA A 17 -34.80 -34.55 0.93
C ALA A 17 -33.74 -33.95 1.88
N LEU A 18 -32.48 -34.03 1.52
CA LEU A 18 -31.40 -33.27 2.14
C LEU A 18 -31.75 -31.79 1.97
N PRO A 19 -31.78 -30.99 3.07
CA PRO A 19 -31.89 -29.54 2.93
C PRO A 19 -30.68 -29.07 2.14
N ALA A 20 -30.91 -28.55 0.93
CA ALA A 20 -29.88 -27.78 0.25
C ALA A 20 -29.53 -26.61 1.15
N GLU A 21 -28.28 -26.56 1.65
CA GLU A 21 -27.76 -25.38 2.30
C GLU A 21 -27.82 -24.23 1.29
N THR A 22 -28.90 -23.45 1.33
CA THR A 22 -28.96 -22.17 0.67
C THR A 22 -27.88 -21.32 1.31
N SER A 23 -26.74 -21.22 0.64
CA SER A 23 -25.73 -20.20 0.97
C SER A 23 -26.49 -18.89 1.11
N ALA A 24 -26.50 -18.33 2.29
CA ALA A 24 -27.17 -17.07 2.60
C ALA A 24 -26.45 -15.94 1.81
N GLN A 25 -26.71 -15.88 0.52
CA GLN A 25 -26.47 -14.70 -0.30
C GLN A 25 -27.46 -13.69 0.23
N GLY A 26 -26.97 -12.67 0.98
CA GLY A 26 -27.81 -11.64 1.54
C GLY A 26 -28.70 -11.00 0.48
N ALA A 27 -29.86 -10.46 0.88
CA ALA A 27 -30.74 -9.72 -0.03
C ALA A 27 -29.94 -8.60 -0.72
N ILE A 28 -30.28 -8.30 -1.96
CA ILE A 28 -29.74 -7.12 -2.66
C ILE A 28 -30.35 -5.88 -1.99
N GLU A 29 -29.53 -4.99 -1.47
CA GLU A 29 -29.98 -3.74 -0.85
C GLU A 29 -29.79 -2.55 -1.80
N VAL A 30 -28.70 -2.55 -2.58
CA VAL A 30 -28.41 -1.46 -3.55
C VAL A 30 -27.95 -2.06 -4.86
N ILE A 31 -28.35 -1.47 -5.96
CA ILE A 31 -27.81 -1.73 -7.30
C ILE A 31 -27.16 -0.45 -7.81
N VAL A 32 -25.88 -0.52 -8.15
CA VAL A 32 -25.13 0.59 -8.73
C VAL A 32 -24.77 0.23 -10.17
N ASN A 33 -25.44 0.86 -11.12
CA ASN A 33 -25.42 0.41 -12.53
C ASN A 33 -25.75 -1.08 -12.61
N ASP A 34 -24.79 -1.92 -13.00
CA ASP A 34 -24.96 -3.39 -13.12
C ASP A 34 -24.43 -4.15 -11.90
N LYS A 35 -23.93 -3.45 -10.88
CA LYS A 35 -23.32 -4.07 -9.70
C LYS A 35 -24.32 -4.12 -8.54
N ALA A 36 -24.65 -5.32 -8.09
CA ALA A 36 -25.44 -5.53 -6.88
C ALA A 36 -24.55 -5.45 -5.63
N ILE A 37 -25.04 -4.77 -4.59
CA ILE A 37 -24.48 -4.70 -3.24
C ILE A 37 -25.48 -5.39 -2.32
N THR A 38 -25.02 -6.41 -1.59
CA THR A 38 -25.87 -7.23 -0.74
C THR A 38 -25.84 -6.79 0.72
N SER A 39 -26.88 -7.19 1.48
CA SER A 39 -26.90 -7.01 2.93
C SER A 39 -25.69 -7.66 3.63
N PHE A 40 -25.16 -8.75 3.06
CA PHE A 40 -23.94 -9.37 3.55
C PHE A 40 -22.73 -8.45 3.36
N ASP A 41 -22.55 -7.86 2.18
CA ASP A 41 -21.44 -6.94 1.88
C ASP A 41 -21.47 -5.74 2.84
N ILE A 42 -22.64 -5.11 3.00
CA ILE A 42 -22.84 -3.98 3.91
C ILE A 42 -22.53 -4.39 5.36
N SER A 43 -23.01 -5.56 5.79
CA SER A 43 -22.75 -6.06 7.14
C SER A 43 -21.26 -6.30 7.40
N GLN A 44 -20.55 -6.93 6.46
CA GLN A 44 -19.13 -7.21 6.56
C GLN A 44 -18.32 -5.91 6.57
N ARG A 45 -18.65 -4.96 5.70
CA ARG A 45 -17.99 -3.64 5.67
C ARG A 45 -18.27 -2.85 6.96
N ALA A 46 -19.49 -2.85 7.45
CA ALA A 46 -19.85 -2.19 8.72
C ALA A 46 -19.05 -2.74 9.91
N LYS A 47 -18.87 -4.08 9.96
CA LYS A 47 -18.01 -4.70 10.99
C LYS A 47 -16.57 -4.24 10.88
N LEU A 48 -16.02 -4.14 9.65
CA LEU A 48 -14.68 -3.65 9.41
C LEU A 48 -14.52 -2.19 9.87
N ILE A 49 -15.47 -1.31 9.55
CA ILE A 49 -15.48 0.09 9.98
C ILE A 49 -15.51 0.20 11.50
N ARG A 50 -16.37 -0.57 12.17
CA ARG A 50 -16.42 -0.59 13.66
C ARG A 50 -15.10 -1.02 14.28
N LEU A 51 -14.48 -2.06 13.73
CA LEU A 51 -13.21 -2.59 14.22
C LEU A 51 -12.09 -1.55 14.09
N THR A 52 -12.08 -0.78 13.02
CA THR A 52 -10.99 0.16 12.71
C THR A 52 -11.24 1.58 13.23
N GLN A 53 -12.49 2.02 13.28
CA GLN A 53 -12.86 3.41 13.58
C GLN A 53 -13.68 3.58 14.87
N ARG A 54 -14.06 2.47 15.55
CA ARG A 54 -14.82 2.46 16.81
C ARG A 54 -16.17 3.21 16.75
N LYS A 55 -16.82 3.25 15.58
CA LYS A 55 -18.11 3.91 15.38
C LYS A 55 -19.29 3.05 15.83
N SER A 56 -20.46 3.67 16.07
CA SER A 56 -21.69 2.96 16.38
C SER A 56 -22.20 2.10 15.23
N ASN A 57 -23.07 1.12 15.51
CA ASN A 57 -23.62 0.22 14.49
C ASN A 57 -24.36 0.97 13.38
N ALA A 58 -25.22 1.92 13.72
CA ALA A 58 -26.02 2.66 12.75
C ALA A 58 -25.16 3.54 11.83
N VAL A 59 -24.12 4.20 12.38
CA VAL A 59 -23.19 5.01 11.60
C VAL A 59 -22.37 4.12 10.69
N SER A 60 -21.83 3.01 11.21
CA SER A 60 -20.99 2.09 10.43
C SER A 60 -21.75 1.44 9.28
N ARG A 61 -23.06 1.15 9.45
CA ARG A 61 -23.88 0.57 8.36
C ARG A 61 -24.08 1.58 7.23
N ARG A 62 -24.44 2.83 7.54
CA ARG A 62 -24.61 3.88 6.53
C ARG A 62 -23.30 4.16 5.79
N GLU A 63 -22.19 4.27 6.52
CA GLU A 63 -20.87 4.46 5.89
C GLU A 63 -20.47 3.28 5.02
N ALA A 64 -20.72 2.04 5.48
CA ALA A 64 -20.45 0.83 4.72
C ALA A 64 -21.17 0.82 3.38
N GLU A 65 -22.45 1.20 3.37
CA GLU A 65 -23.25 1.30 2.17
C GLU A 65 -22.69 2.35 1.21
N GLN A 66 -22.39 3.56 1.71
CA GLN A 66 -21.82 4.62 0.91
C GLN A 66 -20.42 4.29 0.36
N GLU A 67 -19.54 3.66 1.19
CA GLU A 67 -18.24 3.17 0.74
C GLU A 67 -18.38 2.13 -0.37
N LEU A 68 -19.30 1.19 -0.26
CA LEU A 68 -19.50 0.14 -1.26
C LEU A 68 -20.07 0.69 -2.58
N ILE A 69 -20.95 1.69 -2.52
CA ILE A 69 -21.43 2.43 -3.70
C ILE A 69 -20.25 3.11 -4.41
N ASP A 70 -19.44 3.84 -3.65
CA ASP A 70 -18.25 4.53 -4.18
C ASP A 70 -17.27 3.54 -4.82
N GLU A 71 -16.99 2.41 -4.14
CA GLU A 71 -16.10 1.37 -4.65
C GLU A 71 -16.62 0.74 -5.95
N ALA A 72 -17.93 0.52 -6.06
CA ALA A 72 -18.53 0.01 -7.29
C ALA A 72 -18.29 0.97 -8.46
N LEU A 73 -18.50 2.27 -8.25
CA LEU A 73 -18.24 3.30 -9.25
C LEU A 73 -16.76 3.43 -9.60
N GLN A 74 -15.88 3.39 -8.60
CA GLN A 74 -14.43 3.46 -8.77
C GLN A 74 -13.89 2.29 -9.59
N LEU A 75 -14.35 1.08 -9.31
CA LEU A 75 -13.96 -0.13 -10.04
C LEU A 75 -14.49 -0.13 -11.47
N ALA A 76 -15.76 0.26 -11.68
CA ALA A 76 -16.34 0.38 -13.02
C ALA A 76 -15.58 1.40 -13.87
N GLU A 77 -15.22 2.55 -13.29
CA GLU A 77 -14.45 3.57 -14.00
C GLU A 77 -13.01 3.11 -14.29
N ALA A 78 -12.37 2.43 -13.35
CA ALA A 78 -11.04 1.84 -13.54
C ALA A 78 -11.05 0.87 -14.75
N GLU A 79 -12.03 -0.03 -14.79
CA GLU A 79 -12.23 -0.96 -15.90
C GLU A 79 -12.47 -0.24 -17.22
N ARG A 80 -13.35 0.77 -17.23
CA ARG A 80 -13.67 1.58 -18.42
C ARG A 80 -12.45 2.23 -19.07
N ILE A 81 -11.47 2.68 -18.26
CA ILE A 81 -10.24 3.31 -18.76
C ILE A 81 -9.04 2.34 -18.85
N GLY A 82 -9.26 1.03 -18.65
CA GLY A 82 -8.25 0.00 -18.76
C GLY A 82 -7.21 0.01 -17.64
N VAL A 83 -7.64 0.37 -16.42
CA VAL A 83 -6.85 0.22 -15.19
C VAL A 83 -7.21 -1.10 -14.52
N SER A 84 -6.22 -1.93 -14.27
CA SER A 84 -6.40 -3.22 -13.58
C SER A 84 -5.42 -3.34 -12.40
N VAL A 85 -5.90 -3.88 -11.30
CA VAL A 85 -5.10 -4.15 -10.10
C VAL A 85 -4.93 -5.65 -9.96
N SER A 86 -3.69 -6.10 -9.91
CA SER A 86 -3.34 -7.50 -9.72
C SER A 86 -3.53 -7.97 -8.28
N ASP A 87 -3.73 -9.28 -8.10
CA ASP A 87 -3.79 -9.89 -6.77
C ASP A 87 -2.47 -9.71 -5.99
N ALA A 88 -1.34 -9.63 -6.68
CA ALA A 88 -0.04 -9.35 -6.06
C ALA A 88 -0.01 -7.95 -5.42
N GLU A 89 -0.54 -6.92 -6.09
CA GLU A 89 -0.63 -5.56 -5.55
C GLU A 89 -1.56 -5.52 -4.32
N VAL A 90 -2.71 -6.20 -4.39
CA VAL A 90 -3.64 -6.30 -3.26
C VAL A 90 -2.99 -7.03 -2.07
N ASN A 91 -2.28 -8.14 -2.32
CA ASN A 91 -1.59 -8.88 -1.28
C ASN A 91 -0.46 -8.06 -0.64
N ASN A 92 0.28 -7.27 -1.43
CA ASN A 92 1.29 -6.36 -0.92
C ASN A 92 0.68 -5.25 -0.05
N ALA A 93 -0.43 -4.65 -0.47
CA ALA A 93 -1.16 -3.66 0.33
C ALA A 93 -1.68 -4.27 1.64
N PHE A 94 -2.24 -5.48 1.59
CA PHE A 94 -2.69 -6.21 2.78
C PHE A 94 -1.53 -6.52 3.73
N ALA A 95 -0.37 -6.93 3.20
CA ALA A 95 0.83 -7.17 3.99
C ALA A 95 1.39 -5.88 4.63
N ASN A 96 1.28 -4.74 3.95
CA ASN A 96 1.66 -3.44 4.50
C ASN A 96 0.77 -3.05 5.70
N ILE A 97 -0.55 -3.25 5.59
CA ILE A 97 -1.46 -3.04 6.73
C ILE A 97 -1.08 -3.97 7.89
N ALA A 98 -0.85 -5.26 7.61
CA ALA A 98 -0.45 -6.21 8.65
C ALA A 98 0.82 -5.75 9.39
N ARG A 99 1.84 -5.28 8.66
CA ARG A 99 3.07 -4.72 9.23
C ARG A 99 2.81 -3.47 10.08
N GLY A 100 1.93 -2.58 9.63
CA GLY A 100 1.54 -1.37 10.37
C GLY A 100 0.94 -1.68 11.75
N VAL A 101 0.23 -2.80 11.86
CA VAL A 101 -0.34 -3.28 13.14
C VAL A 101 0.53 -4.37 13.81
N LYS A 102 1.78 -4.55 13.37
CA LYS A 102 2.77 -5.52 13.90
C LYS A 102 2.30 -6.98 13.82
N LEU A 103 1.56 -7.34 12.78
CA LEU A 103 1.09 -8.70 12.50
C LEU A 103 1.68 -9.24 11.19
N THR A 104 1.66 -10.57 11.04
CA THR A 104 1.81 -11.21 9.74
C THR A 104 0.48 -11.16 8.97
N PRO A 105 0.47 -11.27 7.62
CA PRO A 105 -0.77 -11.35 6.84
C PRO A 105 -1.71 -12.48 7.29
N ALA A 106 -1.17 -13.63 7.70
CA ALA A 106 -1.94 -14.76 8.23
C ALA A 106 -2.61 -14.40 9.57
N ASN A 107 -1.87 -13.76 10.48
CA ASN A 107 -2.39 -13.33 11.78
C ASN A 107 -3.41 -12.20 11.64
N LEU A 108 -3.21 -11.26 10.71
CA LEU A 108 -4.24 -10.25 10.40
C LEU A 108 -5.52 -10.90 9.90
N SER A 109 -5.42 -11.87 8.97
CA SER A 109 -6.58 -12.61 8.48
C SER A 109 -7.30 -13.37 9.61
N LYS A 110 -6.56 -13.95 10.55
CA LYS A 110 -7.12 -14.62 11.75
C LYS A 110 -7.82 -13.63 12.66
N ALA A 111 -7.21 -12.49 12.95
CA ALA A 111 -7.77 -11.44 13.79
C ALA A 111 -9.06 -10.86 13.20
N LEU A 112 -9.12 -10.62 11.90
CA LEU A 112 -10.34 -10.19 11.21
C LEU A 112 -11.47 -11.21 11.39
N ARG A 113 -11.21 -12.51 11.13
CA ARG A 113 -12.21 -13.59 11.32
C ARG A 113 -12.70 -13.68 12.74
N GLN A 114 -11.82 -13.57 13.74
CA GLN A 114 -12.18 -13.57 15.16
C GLN A 114 -13.13 -12.43 15.55
N ASN A 115 -13.05 -11.31 14.83
CA ASN A 115 -13.96 -10.17 14.98
C ASN A 115 -15.16 -10.22 14.03
N GLY A 116 -15.42 -11.37 13.39
CA GLY A 116 -16.54 -11.60 12.49
C GLY A 116 -16.44 -10.88 11.15
N VAL A 117 -15.24 -10.45 10.76
CA VAL A 117 -14.95 -9.83 9.46
C VAL A 117 -14.31 -10.85 8.53
N ASN A 118 -14.88 -11.04 7.34
CA ASN A 118 -14.22 -11.79 6.28
C ASN A 118 -12.98 -11.00 5.80
N PRO A 119 -11.76 -11.61 5.80
CA PRO A 119 -10.56 -10.94 5.31
C PRO A 119 -10.68 -10.45 3.84
N GLN A 120 -11.55 -11.08 3.04
CA GLN A 120 -11.81 -10.65 1.67
C GLN A 120 -12.38 -9.24 1.62
N THR A 121 -13.24 -8.85 2.56
CA THR A 121 -13.79 -7.49 2.67
C THR A 121 -12.71 -6.41 2.73
N LEU A 122 -11.60 -6.66 3.45
CA LEU A 122 -10.47 -5.73 3.46
C LEU A 122 -9.71 -5.76 2.14
N ARG A 123 -9.54 -6.93 1.51
CA ARG A 123 -8.87 -7.05 0.20
C ARG A 123 -9.65 -6.33 -0.90
N ASP A 124 -10.98 -6.47 -0.92
CA ASP A 124 -11.85 -5.80 -1.89
C ASP A 124 -11.76 -4.27 -1.74
N ARG A 125 -11.77 -3.78 -0.50
CA ARG A 125 -11.54 -2.36 -0.22
C ARG A 125 -10.18 -1.88 -0.76
N LEU A 126 -9.12 -2.63 -0.49
CA LEU A 126 -7.78 -2.31 -0.98
C LEU A 126 -7.70 -2.31 -2.50
N LYS A 127 -8.36 -3.29 -3.14
CA LYS A 127 -8.43 -3.36 -4.61
C LYS A 127 -9.09 -2.11 -5.19
N ALA A 128 -10.24 -1.69 -4.64
CA ALA A 128 -10.94 -0.49 -5.08
C ALA A 128 -10.09 0.78 -4.85
N GLN A 129 -9.42 0.91 -3.70
CA GLN A 129 -8.55 2.04 -3.40
C GLN A 129 -7.34 2.12 -4.34
N LEU A 130 -6.70 0.98 -4.64
CA LEU A 130 -5.58 0.92 -5.58
C LEU A 130 -6.03 1.26 -7.00
N ALA A 131 -7.13 0.68 -7.44
CA ALA A 131 -7.71 0.94 -8.76
C ALA A 131 -8.07 2.43 -8.91
N TRP A 132 -8.72 3.01 -7.90
CA TRP A 132 -9.09 4.43 -7.90
C TRP A 132 -7.87 5.35 -7.92
N SER A 133 -6.86 5.06 -7.10
CA SER A 133 -5.60 5.83 -7.07
C SER A 133 -4.92 5.83 -8.45
N GLN A 134 -4.87 4.67 -9.12
CA GLN A 134 -4.30 4.56 -10.47
C GLN A 134 -5.17 5.28 -11.51
N THR A 135 -6.50 5.20 -11.39
CA THR A 135 -7.48 5.90 -12.24
C THR A 135 -7.30 7.42 -12.16
N VAL A 136 -7.28 7.97 -10.96
CA VAL A 136 -7.10 9.41 -10.72
C VAL A 136 -5.74 9.87 -11.26
N ARG A 137 -4.67 9.13 -10.97
CA ARG A 137 -3.33 9.43 -11.48
C ARG A 137 -3.32 9.46 -13.01
N ARG A 138 -3.82 8.39 -13.66
CA ARG A 138 -3.84 8.29 -15.13
C ARG A 138 -4.63 9.41 -15.78
N ARG A 139 -5.74 9.82 -15.17
CA ARG A 139 -6.64 10.83 -15.75
C ARG A 139 -6.18 12.27 -15.52
N PHE A 140 -5.61 12.55 -14.35
CA PHE A 140 -5.36 13.92 -13.90
C PHE A 140 -3.88 14.28 -13.73
N GLN A 141 -2.95 13.33 -13.94
CA GLN A 141 -1.51 13.58 -13.75
C GLN A 141 -1.01 14.81 -14.55
N ALA A 142 -1.53 15.05 -15.75
CA ALA A 142 -1.16 16.18 -16.58
C ALA A 142 -1.93 17.48 -16.25
N GLN A 143 -2.92 17.42 -15.35
CA GLN A 143 -3.80 18.54 -15.02
C GLN A 143 -3.52 19.14 -13.64
N VAL A 144 -2.74 18.41 -12.80
CA VAL A 144 -2.32 18.93 -11.51
C VAL A 144 -1.16 19.90 -11.77
N ASP A 145 -1.47 21.17 -11.81
CA ASP A 145 -0.51 22.24 -11.96
C ASP A 145 -0.47 23.09 -10.69
N VAL A 146 0.70 23.19 -10.08
CA VAL A 146 0.97 24.04 -8.92
C VAL A 146 1.80 25.20 -9.45
N ASN A 147 1.24 26.39 -9.43
CA ASN A 147 1.95 27.55 -9.92
C ASN A 147 2.89 28.15 -8.85
N GLU A 148 3.89 28.88 -9.29
CA GLU A 148 4.90 29.51 -8.43
C GLU A 148 4.29 30.49 -7.41
N ASN A 149 3.19 31.16 -7.76
CA ASN A 149 2.55 32.10 -6.85
C ASN A 149 1.92 31.39 -5.64
N ASP A 150 1.38 30.17 -5.83
CA ASP A 150 0.81 29.39 -4.75
C ASP A 150 1.92 28.94 -3.78
N ILE A 151 3.09 28.55 -4.34
CA ILE A 151 4.27 28.21 -3.54
C ILE A 151 4.76 29.41 -2.74
N ILE A 152 4.88 30.56 -3.39
CA ILE A 152 5.31 31.82 -2.73
C ILE A 152 4.31 32.22 -1.64
N ALA A 153 3.00 32.12 -1.90
CA ALA A 153 1.99 32.43 -0.90
C ALA A 153 2.10 31.53 0.34
N ALA A 154 2.26 30.22 0.12
CA ALA A 154 2.43 29.25 1.20
C ALA A 154 3.75 29.46 1.97
N LEU A 155 4.85 29.78 1.27
CA LEU A 155 6.13 30.13 1.92
C LEU A 155 6.00 31.33 2.85
N ARG A 156 5.18 32.33 2.52
CA ARG A 156 4.97 33.50 3.36
C ARG A 156 4.24 33.18 4.67
N GLU A 157 3.42 32.12 4.67
CA GLU A 157 2.69 31.66 5.86
C GLU A 157 3.52 30.79 6.80
N MET A 158 4.68 30.27 6.35
CA MET A 158 5.59 29.49 7.19
C MET A 158 6.40 30.38 8.14
N GLU A 159 6.89 29.82 9.24
CA GLU A 159 7.85 30.47 10.12
C GLU A 159 9.24 30.58 9.45
N ASP A 160 10.03 31.61 9.83
CA ASP A 160 11.29 31.90 9.13
C ASP A 160 12.37 30.84 9.35
N GLU A 161 12.35 30.11 10.47
CA GLU A 161 13.29 29.02 10.74
C GLU A 161 13.10 27.84 9.80
N ASP A 162 11.85 27.54 9.42
CA ASP A 162 11.51 26.43 8.53
C ASP A 162 11.71 26.75 7.03
N LYS A 163 11.83 28.06 6.70
CA LYS A 163 11.91 28.53 5.30
C LYS A 163 13.32 28.44 4.71
N ASN A 164 14.34 28.56 5.53
CA ASN A 164 15.66 28.99 5.07
C ASN A 164 16.75 27.95 5.23
N THR A 165 16.41 26.73 5.64
CA THR A 165 17.39 25.66 5.80
C THR A 165 17.02 24.41 5.01
N SER A 166 18.02 23.83 4.38
CA SER A 166 17.94 22.53 3.74
C SER A 166 19.10 21.68 4.20
N VAL A 167 18.90 20.36 4.27
CA VAL A 167 19.96 19.42 4.62
C VAL A 167 20.64 18.94 3.35
N GLU A 168 21.97 19.09 3.29
CA GLU A 168 22.82 18.53 2.25
C GLU A 168 23.57 17.31 2.82
N TYR A 169 23.51 16.19 2.08
CA TYR A 169 24.21 14.95 2.39
C TYR A 169 25.37 14.74 1.42
N ASP A 170 26.56 14.42 1.91
CA ASP A 170 27.67 13.87 1.11
C ASP A 170 27.57 12.34 1.14
N LEU A 171 27.34 11.75 -0.03
CA LEU A 171 26.98 10.34 -0.14
C LEU A 171 27.98 9.55 -1.01
N ARG A 172 28.26 8.32 -0.58
CA ARG A 172 28.91 7.31 -1.41
C ARG A 172 28.06 6.04 -1.40
N GLN A 173 28.09 5.29 -2.51
CA GLN A 173 27.38 4.03 -2.65
C GLN A 173 28.34 2.86 -2.46
N VAL A 174 28.02 1.94 -1.57
CA VAL A 174 28.72 0.68 -1.39
C VAL A 174 27.88 -0.43 -2.01
N ILE A 175 28.47 -1.19 -2.92
CA ILE A 175 27.84 -2.28 -3.66
C ILE A 175 28.59 -3.58 -3.33
N VAL A 176 27.89 -4.52 -2.72
CA VAL A 176 28.35 -5.89 -2.52
C VAL A 176 27.79 -6.73 -3.67
N VAL A 177 28.62 -6.99 -4.66
CA VAL A 177 28.18 -7.59 -5.93
C VAL A 177 27.65 -9.01 -5.72
N VAL A 178 26.50 -9.31 -6.35
CA VAL A 178 25.89 -10.63 -6.41
C VAL A 178 25.48 -10.92 -7.85
N PRO A 179 26.18 -11.79 -8.57
CA PRO A 179 25.81 -12.19 -9.93
C PRO A 179 24.37 -12.75 -9.99
N LYS A 180 23.66 -12.46 -11.09
CA LYS A 180 22.24 -12.89 -11.26
C LYS A 180 22.05 -14.41 -11.12
N SER A 181 23.02 -15.20 -11.58
CA SER A 181 23.01 -16.68 -11.51
C SER A 181 23.40 -17.28 -10.17
N SER A 182 23.64 -16.45 -9.13
CA SER A 182 24.09 -16.92 -7.83
C SER A 182 23.06 -17.77 -7.11
N SER A 183 23.55 -18.81 -6.39
CA SER A 183 22.71 -19.63 -5.52
C SER A 183 22.18 -18.83 -4.31
N ASN A 184 21.10 -19.32 -3.71
CA ASN A 184 20.56 -18.71 -2.49
C ASN A 184 21.58 -18.72 -1.33
N SER A 185 22.40 -19.76 -1.23
CA SER A 185 23.48 -19.83 -0.22
C SER A 185 24.47 -18.69 -0.39
N PHE A 186 24.91 -18.44 -1.64
CA PHE A 186 25.81 -17.33 -1.95
C PHE A 186 25.17 -15.97 -1.65
N ARG A 187 23.91 -15.76 -2.04
CA ARG A 187 23.15 -14.52 -1.73
C ARG A 187 23.09 -14.27 -0.23
N ASN A 188 22.76 -15.31 0.56
CA ASN A 188 22.72 -15.22 2.01
C ASN A 188 24.08 -14.90 2.62
N GLN A 189 25.18 -15.46 2.06
CA GLN A 189 26.52 -15.09 2.49
C GLN A 189 26.81 -13.61 2.21
N ARG A 190 26.49 -13.13 0.99
CA ARG A 190 26.71 -11.71 0.62
C ARG A 190 25.88 -10.74 1.46
N LEU A 191 24.68 -11.14 1.88
CA LEU A 191 23.87 -10.36 2.84
C LEU A 191 24.55 -10.29 4.21
N ARG A 192 25.12 -11.40 4.70
CA ARG A 192 25.92 -11.39 5.95
C ARG A 192 27.15 -10.49 5.82
N ASP A 193 27.85 -10.57 4.70
CA ASP A 193 29.01 -9.69 4.42
C ASP A 193 28.58 -8.21 4.43
N SER A 194 27.47 -7.88 3.79
CA SER A 194 26.93 -6.52 3.76
C SER A 194 26.61 -6.00 5.17
N ASN A 195 26.00 -6.83 6.01
CA ASN A 195 25.72 -6.47 7.40
C ASN A 195 27.00 -6.35 8.24
N ALA A 196 28.00 -7.19 8.02
CA ALA A 196 29.29 -7.10 8.68
C ALA A 196 30.06 -5.84 8.26
N ILE A 197 30.06 -5.51 6.95
CA ILE A 197 30.59 -4.24 6.44
C ILE A 197 29.90 -3.08 7.15
N ARG A 198 28.56 -3.06 7.19
CA ARG A 198 27.79 -2.00 7.83
C ARG A 198 28.14 -1.84 9.30
N ALA A 199 28.33 -2.93 10.03
CA ALA A 199 28.64 -2.91 11.46
C ALA A 199 30.04 -2.36 11.77
N ASN A 200 31.00 -2.54 10.83
CA ASN A 200 32.40 -2.14 11.01
C ASN A 200 32.75 -0.84 10.28
N PHE A 201 31.82 -0.29 9.50
CA PHE A 201 32.01 0.97 8.78
C PHE A 201 31.83 2.14 9.73
N ASN A 202 32.84 2.96 9.86
CA ASN A 202 32.85 4.10 10.79
C ASN A 202 33.30 5.42 10.17
N SER A 203 33.82 5.38 8.92
CA SER A 203 34.28 6.57 8.22
C SER A 203 34.38 6.30 6.72
N CYS A 204 34.05 7.30 5.92
CA CYS A 204 34.24 7.24 4.46
C CYS A 204 35.72 7.29 4.04
N GLU A 205 36.56 7.92 4.83
CA GLU A 205 38.01 8.02 4.60
C GLU A 205 38.69 6.67 4.87
N ALA A 206 38.27 5.99 5.94
CA ALA A 206 38.83 4.70 6.34
C ALA A 206 38.13 3.51 5.63
N ALA A 207 37.18 3.76 4.75
CA ALA A 207 36.39 2.73 4.07
C ALA A 207 37.22 1.64 3.41
N GLY A 208 38.37 1.99 2.84
CA GLY A 208 39.26 1.03 2.17
C GLY A 208 39.75 -0.10 3.09
N ALA A 209 39.98 0.17 4.36
CA ALA A 209 40.44 -0.83 5.33
C ALA A 209 39.33 -1.87 5.63
N VAL A 210 38.07 -1.47 5.66
CA VAL A 210 36.92 -2.36 5.91
C VAL A 210 36.56 -3.09 4.63
N LEU A 211 36.35 -2.36 3.52
CA LEU A 211 35.89 -2.93 2.25
C LEU A 211 36.91 -3.87 1.61
N GLY A 212 38.21 -3.59 1.77
CA GLY A 212 39.31 -4.42 1.25
C GLY A 212 39.36 -5.83 1.83
N GLN A 213 38.67 -6.10 2.92
CA GLN A 213 38.57 -7.44 3.52
C GLN A 213 37.56 -8.35 2.79
N TYR A 214 36.74 -7.76 1.91
CA TYR A 214 35.67 -8.48 1.19
C TYR A 214 35.93 -8.46 -0.31
N LYS A 215 35.70 -9.58 -0.97
CA LYS A 215 35.82 -9.68 -2.43
C LYS A 215 34.60 -9.04 -3.10
N GLU A 216 34.82 -8.47 -4.29
CA GLU A 216 33.75 -7.93 -5.14
C GLU A 216 32.85 -6.91 -4.41
N VAL A 217 33.48 -6.04 -3.63
CA VAL A 217 32.84 -4.88 -3.01
C VAL A 217 33.39 -3.62 -3.63
N VAL A 218 32.49 -2.74 -4.07
CA VAL A 218 32.85 -1.49 -4.74
C VAL A 218 32.24 -0.32 -3.99
N MET A 219 33.02 0.72 -3.79
CA MET A 219 32.52 2.01 -3.32
C MET A 219 32.70 3.06 -4.41
N ARG A 220 31.62 3.80 -4.69
CA ARG A 220 31.64 4.86 -5.70
C ARG A 220 31.02 6.14 -5.16
N PRO A 221 31.48 7.32 -5.60
CA PRO A 221 30.87 8.58 -5.20
C PRO A 221 29.44 8.69 -5.77
N VAL A 222 28.51 9.16 -4.96
CA VAL A 222 27.20 9.67 -5.36
C VAL A 222 27.25 11.19 -5.41
N GLY A 223 28.11 11.77 -4.56
CA GLY A 223 28.30 13.22 -4.42
C GLY A 223 27.34 13.84 -3.42
N ARG A 224 27.32 15.16 -3.41
CA ARG A 224 26.44 15.94 -2.55
C ARG A 224 25.03 15.96 -3.12
N ARG A 225 24.04 15.75 -2.24
CA ARG A 225 22.62 15.76 -2.59
C ARG A 225 21.83 16.50 -1.53
N LEU A 226 20.90 17.33 -1.94
CA LEU A 226 19.88 17.86 -1.04
C LEU A 226 18.93 16.76 -0.63
N GLU A 227 18.41 16.83 0.58
CA GLU A 227 17.42 15.86 1.07
C GLU A 227 16.19 15.77 0.15
N THR A 228 15.80 16.88 -0.49
CA THR A 228 14.66 16.97 -1.40
C THR A 228 14.90 16.26 -2.74
N GLU A 229 16.15 16.07 -3.15
CA GLU A 229 16.52 15.33 -4.35
C GLU A 229 16.46 13.80 -4.16
N LEU A 230 16.30 13.35 -2.90
CA LEU A 230 16.33 11.94 -2.55
C LEU A 230 14.91 11.37 -2.47
N PRO A 231 14.69 10.10 -2.94
CA PRO A 231 13.44 9.40 -2.72
C PRO A 231 13.08 9.34 -1.24
N GLY A 232 11.77 9.41 -0.91
CA GLY A 232 11.29 9.51 0.48
C GLY A 232 11.84 8.44 1.42
N VAL A 233 11.86 7.16 0.98
CA VAL A 233 12.41 6.05 1.77
C VAL A 233 13.90 6.27 2.10
N MET A 234 14.67 6.76 1.13
CA MET A 234 16.10 7.03 1.28
C MET A 234 16.33 8.22 2.21
N ARG A 235 15.55 9.28 2.08
CA ARG A 235 15.57 10.46 2.94
C ARG A 235 15.31 10.08 4.40
N GLU A 236 14.28 9.29 4.67
CA GLU A 236 13.97 8.81 6.02
C GLU A 236 15.10 7.96 6.63
N ALA A 237 15.76 7.14 5.81
CA ALA A 237 16.89 6.32 6.26
C ALA A 237 18.11 7.19 6.60
N LEU A 238 18.42 8.18 5.77
CA LEU A 238 19.58 9.08 5.97
C LEU A 238 19.34 10.09 7.08
N ALA A 239 18.10 10.56 7.29
CA ALA A 239 17.76 11.48 8.37
C ALA A 239 18.12 10.92 9.75
N LYS A 240 18.01 9.59 9.93
CA LYS A 240 18.29 8.85 11.17
C LYS A 240 19.73 8.34 11.27
N LEU A 241 20.54 8.59 10.24
CA LEU A 241 21.90 8.08 10.16
C LEU A 241 22.88 9.19 10.57
N GLU A 242 23.89 8.82 11.35
CA GLU A 242 25.00 9.70 11.65
C GLU A 242 26.09 9.60 10.57
N PRO A 243 26.84 10.69 10.29
CA PRO A 243 28.00 10.64 9.42
C PRO A 243 28.97 9.53 9.81
N GLY A 244 29.56 8.88 8.82
CA GLY A 244 30.43 7.72 9.01
C GLY A 244 29.70 6.38 9.05
N ASN A 245 28.39 6.34 8.86
CA ASN A 245 27.61 5.11 8.88
C ASN A 245 27.02 4.75 7.51
N LEU A 246 26.57 3.49 7.37
CA LEU A 246 25.90 2.92 6.19
C LEU A 246 24.40 2.70 6.45
N THR A 247 23.58 2.93 5.43
CA THR A 247 22.18 2.46 5.43
C THR A 247 22.11 0.94 5.51
N LYS A 248 20.90 0.40 5.75
CA LYS A 248 20.68 -1.04 5.65
C LYS A 248 20.92 -1.53 4.22
N PRO A 249 21.42 -2.78 4.03
CA PRO A 249 21.56 -3.36 2.71
C PRO A 249 20.21 -3.50 2.01
N GLU A 250 20.11 -2.99 0.80
CA GLU A 250 18.96 -3.19 -0.09
C GLU A 250 19.36 -4.11 -1.23
N GLN A 251 18.50 -5.09 -1.55
CA GLN A 251 18.73 -6.00 -2.65
C GLN A 251 18.35 -5.34 -3.97
N THR A 252 19.31 -5.29 -4.90
CA THR A 252 19.14 -4.78 -6.25
C THR A 252 19.52 -5.83 -7.30
N GLU A 253 19.42 -5.49 -8.56
CA GLU A 253 19.91 -6.38 -9.65
C GLU A 253 21.43 -6.61 -9.62
N ARG A 254 22.20 -5.71 -9.01
CA ARG A 254 23.66 -5.79 -8.90
C ARG A 254 24.15 -6.50 -7.66
N GLY A 255 23.29 -6.67 -6.67
CA GLY A 255 23.63 -7.28 -5.39
C GLY A 255 23.00 -6.54 -4.22
N TYR A 256 23.76 -6.35 -3.14
CA TYR A 256 23.32 -5.57 -2.00
C TYR A 256 23.95 -4.19 -2.02
N GLU A 257 23.13 -3.17 -1.99
CA GLU A 257 23.55 -1.77 -2.06
C GLU A 257 23.27 -1.06 -0.74
N MET A 258 24.20 -0.22 -0.32
CA MET A 258 24.12 0.61 0.89
C MET A 258 24.60 2.01 0.55
N LEU A 259 24.08 3.04 1.20
CA LEU A 259 24.60 4.40 1.13
C LEU A 259 25.45 4.70 2.37
N ALA A 260 26.64 5.19 2.14
CA ALA A 260 27.50 5.77 3.17
C ALA A 260 27.17 7.26 3.30
N LEU A 261 26.84 7.68 4.49
CA LEU A 261 26.71 9.10 4.83
C LEU A 261 28.09 9.61 5.26
N CYS A 262 28.78 10.31 4.37
CA CYS A 262 30.11 10.85 4.60
C CYS A 262 30.08 12.21 5.30
N GLY A 263 29.01 12.98 5.04
CA GLY A 263 28.81 14.29 5.66
C GLY A 263 27.34 14.67 5.66
N LYS A 264 26.95 15.48 6.63
CA LYS A 264 25.63 16.08 6.77
C LYS A 264 25.81 17.51 7.21
N ARG A 265 25.21 18.46 6.51
CA ARG A 265 25.25 19.86 6.88
C ARG A 265 23.95 20.57 6.55
N GLU A 266 23.59 21.54 7.34
CA GLU A 266 22.53 22.48 7.02
C GLU A 266 23.08 23.59 6.14
N ILE A 267 22.33 23.96 5.14
CA ILE A 267 22.64 25.05 4.23
C ILE A 267 21.48 26.03 4.16
N ALA A 268 21.76 27.31 3.97
CA ALA A 268 20.74 28.32 3.76
C ALA A 268 20.10 28.09 2.37
N SER A 269 18.86 27.64 2.36
CA SER A 269 18.11 27.36 1.14
C SER A 269 16.63 27.13 1.45
N ASP A 270 15.72 27.73 0.69
CA ASP A 270 14.29 27.49 0.77
C ASP A 270 13.82 26.27 -0.06
N MET A 271 14.77 25.54 -0.67
CA MET A 271 14.47 24.44 -1.58
C MET A 271 13.69 23.31 -0.91
N ALA A 272 14.00 22.98 0.35
CA ALA A 272 13.27 21.95 1.10
C ALA A 272 11.81 22.38 1.33
N ALA A 273 11.60 23.59 1.82
CA ALA A 273 10.29 24.16 2.07
C ALA A 273 9.48 24.25 0.78
N ARG A 274 10.06 24.74 -0.31
CA ARG A 274 9.39 24.79 -1.64
C ARG A 274 8.96 23.41 -2.12
N THR A 275 9.84 22.41 -2.04
CA THR A 275 9.52 21.05 -2.47
C THR A 275 8.42 20.43 -1.62
N GLU A 276 8.42 20.66 -0.32
CA GLU A 276 7.37 20.19 0.58
C GLU A 276 6.03 20.85 0.28
N ILE A 277 6.01 22.17 0.13
CA ILE A 277 4.82 22.95 -0.25
C ILE A 277 4.27 22.46 -1.59
N GLU A 278 5.12 22.33 -2.61
CA GLU A 278 4.71 21.84 -3.92
C GLU A 278 4.06 20.45 -3.84
N ASN A 279 4.67 19.53 -3.10
CA ASN A 279 4.13 18.18 -2.89
C ASN A 279 2.79 18.22 -2.15
N ASN A 280 2.64 19.05 -1.13
CA ASN A 280 1.42 19.22 -0.36
C ASN A 280 0.29 19.83 -1.20
N LEU A 281 0.61 20.87 -1.98
CA LEU A 281 -0.35 21.50 -2.91
C LEU A 281 -0.80 20.53 -4.00
N ARG A 282 0.14 19.77 -4.61
CA ARG A 282 -0.18 18.71 -5.59
C ARG A 282 -1.07 17.62 -4.99
N ALA A 283 -0.78 17.17 -3.78
CA ALA A 283 -1.59 16.17 -3.09
C ALA A 283 -3.01 16.70 -2.82
N LYS A 284 -3.14 17.94 -2.33
CA LYS A 284 -4.41 18.60 -2.06
C LYS A 284 -5.25 18.79 -3.33
N GLU A 285 -4.64 19.26 -4.41
CA GLU A 285 -5.32 19.42 -5.71
C GLU A 285 -5.77 18.07 -6.27
N GLY A 286 -4.88 17.05 -6.24
CA GLY A 286 -5.21 15.70 -6.65
C GLY A 286 -6.36 15.09 -5.86
N GLU A 287 -6.41 15.33 -4.55
CA GLU A 287 -7.52 14.87 -3.70
C GLU A 287 -8.84 15.60 -4.04
N GLN A 288 -8.79 16.92 -4.31
CA GLN A 288 -9.98 17.67 -4.72
C GLN A 288 -10.50 17.20 -6.09
N MET A 289 -9.60 16.98 -7.06
CA MET A 289 -9.96 16.40 -8.36
C MET A 289 -10.59 15.02 -8.22
N SER A 290 -10.00 14.16 -7.38
CA SER A 290 -10.52 12.83 -7.07
C SER A 290 -11.95 12.91 -6.51
N ARG A 291 -12.18 13.77 -5.51
CA ARG A 291 -13.51 13.95 -4.92
C ARG A 291 -14.53 14.46 -5.94
N ARG A 292 -14.19 15.52 -6.70
CA ARG A 292 -15.07 16.08 -7.76
C ARG A 292 -15.40 15.02 -8.81
N TYR A 293 -14.42 14.21 -9.18
CA TYR A 293 -14.63 13.16 -10.17
C TYR A 293 -15.57 12.07 -9.65
N LEU A 294 -15.37 11.59 -8.44
CA LEU A 294 -16.27 10.60 -7.82
C LEU A 294 -17.70 11.13 -7.69
N MET A 295 -17.87 12.39 -7.28
CA MET A 295 -19.19 13.04 -7.26
C MET A 295 -19.85 13.10 -8.65
N THR A 296 -19.06 13.33 -9.71
CA THR A 296 -19.56 13.30 -11.07
C THR A 296 -20.01 11.90 -11.47
N LEU A 297 -19.24 10.87 -11.15
CA LEU A 297 -19.61 9.47 -11.39
C LEU A 297 -20.90 9.11 -10.65
N ARG A 298 -21.02 9.51 -9.37
CA ARG A 298 -22.28 9.29 -8.60
C ARG A 298 -23.50 9.95 -9.23
N ARG A 299 -23.36 11.18 -9.71
CA ARG A 299 -24.47 11.92 -10.33
C ARG A 299 -24.95 11.31 -11.64
N THR A 300 -24.07 10.64 -12.37
CA THR A 300 -24.39 10.03 -13.67
C THR A 300 -24.73 8.54 -13.56
N ALA A 301 -24.51 7.92 -12.42
CA ALA A 301 -24.79 6.51 -12.19
C ALA A 301 -26.29 6.28 -11.90
N THR A 302 -26.76 5.08 -12.25
CA THR A 302 -28.06 4.57 -11.79
C THR A 302 -27.84 3.86 -10.46
N ILE A 303 -28.36 4.46 -9.36
CA ILE A 303 -28.28 3.89 -8.01
C ILE A 303 -29.72 3.61 -7.56
N VAL A 304 -30.03 2.35 -7.29
CA VAL A 304 -31.36 1.90 -6.89
C VAL A 304 -31.25 1.22 -5.54
N GLU A 305 -31.83 1.81 -4.50
CA GLU A 305 -32.01 1.24 -3.16
C GLU A 305 -33.26 0.34 -3.17
N ARG A 306 -33.23 -0.83 -2.48
CA ARG A 306 -34.31 -1.80 -2.42
C ARG A 306 -34.78 -2.08 -1.00
#